data_9d1fe2e2b3097001bdd3ce90528e0c4e
#
_entry.id   9d1fe2e2b3097001bdd3ce90528e0c4e
#
_cell.length_a   1.000
_cell.length_b   1.000
_cell.length_c   1.000
_cell.angle_alpha   90.00
_cell.angle_beta   90.00
_cell.angle_gamma   90.00
#
_symmetry.space_group_name_H-M   'P 1'
#
loop_
_entity.id
_entity.type
_entity.pdbx_description
1 polymer ?
#
loop_
_entity_poly.entity_id
_entity_poly.type
_entity_poly.pdbx_seq_one_letter_code
_entity_poly.pdbx_strand_id
1 'polypeptide(L)'
;TAIYGARGANGVVVITTKSGAKGEGKATLTFDSYVGVRTLAKRLDVLSVEEFVLADYERTLGDATDPEESMRSWQNRYGGFVDLHENYGNRKGIDWLDRTMGRTTVTQNYRVGVNGGNDKLNYNMSYGYFKDEGAMVYSGSDKHNIALSVKSEVNKRLSVTGRINFDYLKVYGAGVAGNGTNEGGSNVDAKFNKMVQILQYRPTIGIRG
;
A
#
# COMPACT_ATOMS: atom_id res chain seq x y z
N THR A 1 1.77 -35.42 -13.55
CA THR A 1 1.05 -34.59 -14.54
C THR A 1 -0.25 -35.25 -15.02
N ALA A 2 -0.31 -36.58 -15.16
CA ALA A 2 -1.51 -37.30 -15.64
C ALA A 2 -2.78 -37.02 -14.81
N ILE A 3 -2.65 -36.82 -13.50
CA ILE A 3 -3.77 -36.56 -12.58
C ILE A 3 -4.36 -35.15 -12.76
N TYR A 4 -3.59 -34.21 -13.27
CA TYR A 4 -4.00 -32.80 -13.37
C TYR A 4 -4.36 -32.37 -14.80
N GLY A 5 -4.28 -33.30 -15.78
CA GLY A 5 -4.65 -33.08 -17.17
C GLY A 5 -3.89 -31.93 -17.84
N ALA A 6 -4.48 -31.34 -18.87
CA ALA A 6 -3.87 -30.24 -19.63
C ALA A 6 -3.55 -28.99 -18.81
N ARG A 7 -4.24 -28.76 -17.69
CA ARG A 7 -3.97 -27.66 -16.77
C ARG A 7 -2.63 -27.79 -16.03
N GLY A 8 -2.04 -28.98 -15.99
CA GLY A 8 -0.73 -29.25 -15.41
C GLY A 8 0.45 -29.07 -16.36
N ALA A 9 0.24 -28.66 -17.61
CA ALA A 9 1.27 -28.54 -18.63
C ALA A 9 2.39 -27.54 -18.24
N ASN A 10 2.04 -26.48 -17.50
CA ASN A 10 2.98 -25.46 -17.02
C ASN A 10 3.56 -25.75 -15.62
N GLY A 11 3.37 -26.96 -15.11
CA GLY A 11 3.77 -27.37 -13.78
C GLY A 11 2.61 -27.32 -12.77
N VAL A 12 2.75 -28.13 -11.72
CA VAL A 12 1.80 -28.20 -10.61
C VAL A 12 2.51 -27.97 -9.31
N VAL A 13 2.06 -27.00 -8.54
CA VAL A 13 2.54 -26.76 -7.16
C VAL A 13 1.53 -27.39 -6.21
N VAL A 14 1.93 -28.46 -5.55
CA VAL A 14 1.10 -29.12 -4.51
C VAL A 14 1.47 -28.55 -3.15
N ILE A 15 0.56 -27.84 -2.54
CA ILE A 15 0.73 -27.30 -1.18
C ILE A 15 0.06 -28.23 -0.21
N THR A 16 0.86 -28.91 0.62
CA THR A 16 0.37 -29.72 1.71
C THR A 16 0.44 -28.87 2.99
N THR A 17 -0.74 -28.50 3.50
CA THR A 17 -0.84 -27.77 4.78
C THR A 17 -0.56 -28.73 5.94
N LYS A 18 -0.01 -28.16 7.02
CA LYS A 18 0.18 -28.94 8.27
C LYS A 18 -1.17 -29.49 8.74
N SER A 19 -1.29 -30.79 8.82
CA SER A 19 -2.34 -31.47 9.57
C SER A 19 -1.86 -31.62 11.01
N GLY A 20 -2.77 -31.58 11.99
CA GLY A 20 -2.43 -31.74 13.40
C GLY A 20 -1.47 -32.90 13.66
N ALA A 21 -0.55 -32.72 14.58
CA ALA A 21 0.43 -33.75 14.92
C ALA A 21 -0.28 -34.98 15.51
N LYS A 22 0.08 -36.15 15.02
CA LYS A 22 -0.24 -37.41 15.74
C LYS A 22 0.58 -37.40 17.02
N GLY A 23 -0.04 -37.28 18.15
CA GLY A 23 0.63 -37.22 19.43
C GLY A 23 -0.20 -37.79 20.55
N GLU A 24 0.37 -37.87 21.72
CA GLU A 24 -0.20 -38.45 22.93
C GLU A 24 -1.34 -37.59 23.56
N GLY A 25 -2.18 -36.96 22.76
CA GLY A 25 -3.25 -36.09 23.26
C GLY A 25 -2.82 -34.69 23.69
N LYS A 26 -1.53 -34.35 23.55
CA LYS A 26 -1.00 -33.05 23.97
C LYS A 26 -1.23 -31.99 22.89
N ALA A 27 -1.75 -30.82 23.29
CA ALA A 27 -1.86 -29.66 22.46
C ALA A 27 -0.55 -28.85 22.47
N THR A 28 -0.11 -28.40 21.31
CA THR A 28 1.03 -27.49 21.18
C THR A 28 0.50 -26.12 20.78
N LEU A 29 0.84 -25.10 21.56
CA LEU A 29 0.58 -23.70 21.26
C LEU A 29 1.81 -23.09 20.59
N THR A 30 1.62 -22.41 19.49
CA THR A 30 2.66 -21.64 18.81
C THR A 30 2.25 -20.18 18.75
N PHE A 31 3.21 -19.30 18.97
CA PHE A 31 3.05 -17.87 18.82
C PHE A 31 4.21 -17.31 18.03
N ASP A 32 3.90 -16.67 16.93
CA ASP A 32 4.89 -16.00 16.08
C ASP A 32 4.50 -14.53 15.96
N SER A 33 5.47 -13.64 16.13
CA SER A 33 5.25 -12.21 15.92
C SER A 33 6.46 -11.53 15.31
N TYR A 34 6.21 -10.54 14.46
CA TYR A 34 7.24 -9.61 14.08
C TYR A 34 6.66 -8.20 13.89
N VAL A 35 7.51 -7.20 14.11
CA VAL A 35 7.23 -5.80 13.84
C VAL A 35 8.36 -5.29 12.96
N GLY A 36 7.99 -4.71 11.83
CA GLY A 36 8.91 -4.09 10.89
C GLY A 36 8.65 -2.60 10.78
N VAL A 37 9.69 -1.82 10.56
CA VAL A 37 9.59 -0.39 10.26
C VAL A 37 10.13 -0.14 8.85
N ARG A 38 9.46 0.75 8.12
CA ARG A 38 9.85 1.13 6.76
C ARG A 38 9.88 2.64 6.64
N THR A 39 10.90 3.12 5.97
CA THR A 39 11.04 4.53 5.57
C THR A 39 11.22 4.60 4.07
N LEU A 40 10.88 5.72 3.48
CA LEU A 40 11.11 5.95 2.07
C LEU A 40 12.63 6.00 1.81
N ALA A 41 13.14 5.05 1.02
CA ALA A 41 14.58 4.92 0.78
C ALA A 41 15.14 6.05 -0.10
N LYS A 42 14.34 6.56 -1.05
CA LYS A 42 14.71 7.66 -1.94
C LYS A 42 13.49 8.55 -2.16
N ARG A 43 13.71 9.84 -2.10
CA ARG A 43 12.72 10.86 -2.42
C ARG A 43 13.04 11.46 -3.78
N LEU A 44 12.02 11.96 -4.44
CA LEU A 44 12.19 12.83 -5.59
C LEU A 44 12.55 14.22 -5.07
N ASP A 45 13.53 14.85 -5.69
CA ASP A 45 13.82 16.23 -5.42
C ASP A 45 12.68 17.08 -5.98
N VAL A 46 12.14 17.94 -5.14
CA VAL A 46 11.08 18.88 -5.50
C VAL A 46 11.67 20.28 -5.63
N LEU A 47 11.08 21.09 -6.49
CA LEU A 47 11.50 22.47 -6.69
C LEU A 47 11.37 23.27 -5.40
N SER A 48 12.33 24.13 -5.14
CA SER A 48 12.21 25.18 -4.13
C SER A 48 11.07 26.14 -4.50
N VAL A 49 10.69 27.01 -3.57
CA VAL A 49 9.59 27.95 -3.82
C VAL A 49 9.92 28.86 -4.99
N GLU A 50 11.14 29.40 -5.04
CA GLU A 50 11.61 30.28 -6.11
C GLU A 50 11.65 29.54 -7.47
N GLU A 51 12.26 28.35 -7.51
CA GLU A 51 12.30 27.52 -8.71
C GLU A 51 10.90 27.15 -9.22
N PHE A 52 9.98 26.87 -8.29
CA PHE A 52 8.59 26.58 -8.67
C PHE A 52 7.91 27.79 -9.32
N VAL A 53 8.09 28.99 -8.76
CA VAL A 53 7.51 30.23 -9.29
C VAL A 53 8.06 30.54 -10.67
N LEU A 54 9.38 30.32 -10.87
CA LEU A 54 10.03 30.49 -12.17
C LEU A 54 9.55 29.45 -13.20
N ALA A 55 9.44 28.18 -12.80
CA ALA A 55 8.92 27.12 -13.66
C ALA A 55 7.44 27.36 -14.04
N ASP A 56 6.62 27.88 -13.11
CA ASP A 56 5.24 28.27 -13.41
C ASP A 56 5.17 29.47 -14.38
N TYR A 57 6.14 30.37 -14.33
CA TYR A 57 6.29 31.45 -15.31
C TYR A 57 6.55 30.91 -16.71
N GLU A 58 7.57 30.06 -16.86
CA GLU A 58 7.92 29.45 -18.14
C GLU A 58 6.75 28.67 -18.74
N ARG A 59 6.07 27.88 -17.91
CA ARG A 59 4.88 27.12 -18.31
C ARG A 59 3.75 28.05 -18.76
N THR A 60 3.50 29.12 -18.01
CA THR A 60 2.42 30.08 -18.30
C THR A 60 2.64 30.76 -19.64
N LEU A 61 3.89 31.07 -19.98
CA LEU A 61 4.23 31.66 -21.29
C LEU A 61 4.19 30.64 -22.43
N GLY A 62 4.66 29.40 -22.17
CA GLY A 62 4.70 28.34 -23.18
C GLY A 62 3.31 27.90 -23.67
N ASP A 63 2.32 27.91 -22.79
CA ASP A 63 0.95 27.51 -23.07
C ASP A 63 0.04 28.71 -23.47
N ALA A 64 0.58 29.94 -23.54
CA ALA A 64 -0.19 31.15 -23.66
C ALA A 64 -0.69 31.39 -25.12
N THR A 65 -2.01 31.57 -25.25
CA THR A 65 -2.64 32.10 -26.45
C THR A 65 -2.45 33.63 -26.53
N ASP A 66 -2.46 34.30 -25.36
CA ASP A 66 -2.14 35.72 -25.19
C ASP A 66 -1.05 35.86 -24.09
N PRO A 67 0.20 36.13 -24.50
CA PRO A 67 1.32 36.24 -23.57
C PRO A 67 1.19 37.41 -22.60
N GLU A 68 0.58 38.53 -23.01
CA GLU A 68 0.45 39.69 -22.14
C GLU A 68 -0.55 39.46 -21.03
N GLU A 69 -1.71 38.88 -21.35
CA GLU A 69 -2.71 38.52 -20.33
C GLU A 69 -2.19 37.46 -19.37
N SER A 70 -1.50 36.47 -19.91
CA SER A 70 -0.87 35.41 -19.14
C SER A 70 0.18 35.93 -18.18
N MET A 71 1.02 36.87 -18.62
CA MET A 71 2.01 37.56 -17.81
C MET A 71 1.34 38.36 -16.66
N ARG A 72 0.30 39.12 -16.96
CA ARG A 72 -0.43 39.89 -15.95
C ARG A 72 -1.05 38.97 -14.90
N SER A 73 -1.65 37.87 -15.34
CA SER A 73 -2.22 36.86 -14.44
C SER A 73 -1.17 36.25 -13.52
N TRP A 74 0.00 35.94 -14.05
CA TRP A 74 1.12 35.43 -13.25
C TRP A 74 1.63 36.48 -12.26
N GLN A 75 1.83 37.72 -12.70
CA GLN A 75 2.24 38.83 -11.81
C GLN A 75 1.25 39.11 -10.70
N ASN A 76 -0.04 39.04 -10.98
CA ASN A 76 -1.09 39.18 -9.97
C ASN A 76 -1.03 38.06 -8.91
N ARG A 77 -0.49 36.89 -9.27
CA ARG A 77 -0.37 35.74 -8.38
C ARG A 77 0.90 35.75 -7.54
N TYR A 78 1.99 36.18 -8.12
CA TYR A 78 3.33 36.02 -7.50
C TYR A 78 4.07 37.34 -7.26
N GLY A 79 3.56 38.46 -7.76
CA GLY A 79 4.23 39.75 -7.70
C GLY A 79 5.11 40.05 -8.90
N GLY A 80 5.80 41.18 -8.82
CA GLY A 80 6.74 41.60 -9.86
C GLY A 80 7.93 40.67 -10.02
N PHE A 81 8.44 40.53 -11.25
CA PHE A 81 9.59 39.67 -11.50
C PHE A 81 10.85 40.12 -10.73
N VAL A 82 10.98 41.42 -10.51
CA VAL A 82 12.15 42.03 -9.81
C VAL A 82 12.16 41.65 -8.33
N ASP A 83 10.99 41.44 -7.73
CA ASP A 83 10.83 41.20 -6.30
C ASP A 83 10.79 39.68 -5.96
N LEU A 84 10.94 38.81 -6.95
CA LEU A 84 10.80 37.35 -6.75
C LEU A 84 11.77 36.79 -5.73
N HIS A 85 13.04 37.18 -5.82
CA HIS A 85 14.06 36.70 -4.87
C HIS A 85 13.78 37.19 -3.45
N GLU A 86 13.33 38.43 -3.28
CA GLU A 86 12.96 38.99 -1.99
C GLU A 86 11.72 38.30 -1.43
N ASN A 87 10.72 38.03 -2.28
CA ASN A 87 9.48 37.40 -1.90
C ASN A 87 9.61 35.90 -1.64
N TYR A 88 10.45 35.18 -2.38
CA TYR A 88 10.48 33.70 -2.41
C TYR A 88 11.86 33.07 -2.17
N GLY A 89 12.98 33.77 -2.41
CA GLY A 89 14.32 33.19 -2.47
C GLY A 89 14.81 32.54 -1.16
N ASN A 90 14.37 33.03 -0.01
CA ASN A 90 14.75 32.49 1.31
C ASN A 90 13.59 31.81 2.06
N ARG A 91 12.47 31.60 1.40
CA ARG A 91 11.29 31.02 2.04
C ARG A 91 11.28 29.49 1.90
N LYS A 92 11.07 28.82 3.01
CA LYS A 92 10.82 27.38 3.00
C LYS A 92 9.39 27.14 2.53
N GLY A 93 9.25 26.50 1.38
CA GLY A 93 8.00 26.00 0.90
C GLY A 93 7.54 24.76 1.67
N ILE A 94 6.35 24.32 1.32
CA ILE A 94 5.82 23.05 1.83
C ILE A 94 6.27 21.93 0.89
N ASP A 95 7.09 21.02 1.40
CA ASP A 95 7.35 19.74 0.74
C ASP A 95 6.15 18.81 0.95
N TRP A 96 5.26 18.82 -0.02
CA TRP A 96 4.05 17.99 0.01
C TRP A 96 4.35 16.50 -0.08
N LEU A 97 5.45 16.13 -0.74
CA LEU A 97 5.88 14.74 -0.80
C LEU A 97 6.30 14.26 0.59
N ASP A 98 7.11 15.04 1.29
CA ASP A 98 7.50 14.73 2.68
C ASP A 98 6.28 14.67 3.61
N ARG A 99 5.39 15.63 3.50
CA ARG A 99 4.19 15.71 4.34
C ARG A 99 3.23 14.54 4.15
N THR A 100 3.16 14.01 2.95
CA THR A 100 2.21 12.94 2.60
C THR A 100 2.83 11.55 2.64
N MET A 101 4.14 11.42 2.41
CA MET A 101 4.83 10.14 2.27
C MET A 101 6.14 10.04 3.07
N GLY A 102 6.58 11.13 3.72
CA GLY A 102 7.85 11.18 4.45
C GLY A 102 7.85 10.43 5.79
N ARG A 103 6.74 9.81 6.18
CA ARG A 103 6.61 9.14 7.47
C ARG A 103 7.28 7.78 7.51
N THR A 104 7.71 7.39 8.70
CA THR A 104 8.03 5.99 9.01
C THR A 104 6.74 5.21 9.17
N THR A 105 6.63 4.06 8.49
CA THR A 105 5.47 3.18 8.54
C THR A 105 5.79 1.91 9.29
N VAL A 106 4.76 1.32 9.90
CA VAL A 106 4.90 0.12 10.72
C VAL A 106 4.14 -1.03 10.08
N THR A 107 4.81 -2.18 10.00
CA THR A 107 4.21 -3.46 9.63
C THR A 107 4.20 -4.36 10.84
N GLN A 108 3.07 -4.98 11.14
CA GLN A 108 2.89 -5.87 12.28
C GLN A 108 2.31 -7.19 11.81
N ASN A 109 2.83 -8.28 12.36
CA ASN A 109 2.30 -9.62 12.11
C ASN A 109 2.27 -10.37 13.43
N TYR A 110 1.12 -10.93 13.74
CA TYR A 110 0.90 -11.77 14.90
C TYR A 110 0.18 -13.02 14.45
N ARG A 111 0.71 -14.18 14.84
CA ARG A 111 0.10 -15.47 14.56
C ARG A 111 0.06 -16.31 15.80
N VAL A 112 -1.11 -16.86 16.11
CA VAL A 112 -1.31 -17.85 17.15
C VAL A 112 -1.78 -19.14 16.49
N GLY A 113 -1.21 -20.25 16.88
CA GLY A 113 -1.60 -21.57 16.39
C GLY A 113 -1.71 -22.57 17.51
N VAL A 114 -2.73 -23.42 17.42
CA VAL A 114 -2.91 -24.58 18.29
C VAL A 114 -3.00 -25.82 17.43
N ASN A 115 -2.13 -26.78 17.68
CA ASN A 115 -2.19 -28.07 17.02
C ASN A 115 -2.13 -29.21 18.06
N GLY A 116 -2.81 -30.27 17.79
CA GLY A 116 -2.84 -31.40 18.67
C GLY A 116 -3.62 -32.57 18.09
N GLY A 117 -3.68 -33.62 18.84
CA GLY A 117 -4.46 -34.78 18.43
C GLY A 117 -3.97 -36.08 19.04
N ASN A 118 -4.69 -37.11 18.69
CA ASN A 118 -4.38 -38.50 19.02
C ASN A 118 -4.54 -39.37 17.79
N ASP A 119 -4.49 -40.68 17.92
CA ASP A 119 -4.61 -41.62 16.79
C ASP A 119 -5.95 -41.52 16.04
N LYS A 120 -7.00 -41.00 16.67
CA LYS A 120 -8.34 -40.92 16.12
C LYS A 120 -8.72 -39.52 15.65
N LEU A 121 -8.18 -38.47 16.30
CA LEU A 121 -8.55 -37.08 16.01
C LEU A 121 -7.31 -36.21 16.00
N ASN A 122 -7.10 -35.49 14.91
CA ASN A 122 -6.07 -34.47 14.79
C ASN A 122 -6.72 -33.13 14.44
N TYR A 123 -6.25 -32.09 15.07
CA TYR A 123 -6.73 -30.74 14.79
C TYR A 123 -5.58 -29.75 14.67
N ASN A 124 -5.79 -28.74 13.84
CA ASN A 124 -4.94 -27.58 13.73
C ASN A 124 -5.84 -26.36 13.59
N MET A 125 -5.63 -25.38 14.44
CA MET A 125 -6.32 -24.09 14.39
C MET A 125 -5.27 -22.99 14.43
N SER A 126 -5.43 -21.98 13.62
CA SER A 126 -4.57 -20.80 13.65
C SER A 126 -5.36 -19.52 13.39
N TYR A 127 -4.92 -18.46 14.03
CA TYR A 127 -5.36 -17.10 13.80
C TYR A 127 -4.14 -16.25 13.47
N GLY A 128 -4.25 -15.46 12.41
CA GLY A 128 -3.23 -14.50 12.01
C GLY A 128 -3.82 -13.09 11.88
N TYR A 129 -3.11 -12.11 12.40
CA TYR A 129 -3.37 -10.70 12.21
C TYR A 129 -2.16 -10.07 11.53
N PHE A 130 -2.40 -9.37 10.42
CA PHE A 130 -1.38 -8.65 9.70
C PHE A 130 -1.86 -7.22 9.46
N LYS A 131 -1.09 -6.25 9.94
CA LYS A 131 -1.31 -4.83 9.69
C LYS A 131 -0.14 -4.28 8.91
N ASP A 132 -0.43 -3.59 7.82
CA ASP A 132 0.56 -2.94 6.99
C ASP A 132 0.18 -1.47 6.75
N GLU A 133 0.96 -0.56 7.30
CA GLU A 133 0.78 0.86 7.06
C GLU A 133 1.41 1.25 5.72
N GLY A 134 0.63 1.93 4.87
CA GLY A 134 1.13 2.44 3.59
C GLY A 134 2.03 3.66 3.76
N ALA A 135 2.92 3.89 2.80
CA ALA A 135 3.79 5.07 2.79
C ALA A 135 2.99 6.38 2.76
N MET A 136 1.89 6.41 2.02
CA MET A 136 0.99 7.56 2.00
C MET A 136 0.20 7.66 3.30
N VAL A 137 0.03 8.86 3.83
CA VAL A 137 -0.79 9.10 5.04
C VAL A 137 -2.21 8.56 4.84
N TYR A 138 -2.79 8.00 5.91
CA TYR A 138 -4.12 7.39 5.92
C TYR A 138 -4.31 6.21 4.95
N SER A 139 -3.22 5.55 4.51
CA SER A 139 -3.31 4.34 3.69
C SER A 139 -2.74 3.12 4.42
N GLY A 140 -3.24 1.95 4.08
CA GLY A 140 -2.77 0.70 4.65
C GLY A 140 -3.76 -0.44 4.45
N SER A 141 -3.48 -1.54 5.12
CA SER A 141 -4.36 -2.71 5.14
C SER A 141 -4.28 -3.45 6.47
N ASP A 142 -5.42 -3.97 6.88
CA ASP A 142 -5.56 -4.90 7.99
C ASP A 142 -6.08 -6.22 7.47
N LYS A 143 -5.40 -7.32 7.78
CA LYS A 143 -5.78 -8.67 7.35
C LYS A 143 -5.91 -9.59 8.55
N HIS A 144 -7.03 -10.31 8.59
CA HIS A 144 -7.30 -11.36 9.55
C HIS A 144 -7.45 -12.69 8.82
N ASN A 145 -6.78 -13.71 9.30
CA ASN A 145 -6.87 -15.07 8.77
C ASN A 145 -7.25 -16.03 9.90
N ILE A 146 -8.24 -16.86 9.68
CA ILE A 146 -8.58 -17.96 10.55
C ILE A 146 -8.50 -19.24 9.73
N ALA A 147 -7.77 -20.22 10.20
CA ALA A 147 -7.70 -21.53 9.59
C ALA A 147 -7.99 -22.60 10.64
N LEU A 148 -8.89 -23.50 10.31
CA LEU A 148 -9.25 -24.67 11.10
C LEU A 148 -9.13 -25.92 10.22
N SER A 149 -8.44 -26.92 10.68
CA SER A 149 -8.38 -28.22 10.04
C SER A 149 -8.59 -29.30 11.10
N VAL A 150 -9.54 -30.18 10.86
CA VAL A 150 -9.83 -31.33 11.72
C VAL A 150 -9.81 -32.58 10.86
N LYS A 151 -9.06 -33.58 11.28
CA LYS A 151 -9.05 -34.91 10.65
C LYS A 151 -9.43 -35.94 11.71
N SER A 152 -10.46 -36.72 11.41
CA SER A 152 -10.91 -37.84 12.23
C SER A 152 -10.75 -39.19 11.49
N GLU A 153 -10.11 -40.14 12.14
CA GLU A 153 -10.05 -41.52 11.69
C GLU A 153 -11.16 -42.32 12.33
N VAL A 154 -12.31 -42.42 11.63
CA VAL A 154 -13.50 -43.08 12.14
C VAL A 154 -13.25 -44.60 12.30
N ASN A 155 -12.55 -45.21 11.36
CA ASN A 155 -12.09 -46.57 11.41
C ASN A 155 -10.88 -46.77 10.47
N LYS A 156 -10.34 -48.01 10.40
CA LYS A 156 -9.19 -48.34 9.54
C LYS A 156 -9.37 -48.08 8.05
N ARG A 157 -10.62 -47.89 7.58
CA ARG A 157 -10.95 -47.70 6.15
C ARG A 157 -11.56 -46.32 5.87
N LEU A 158 -11.93 -45.57 6.90
CA LEU A 158 -12.60 -44.28 6.73
C LEU A 158 -11.93 -43.21 7.55
N SER A 159 -11.47 -42.18 6.88
CA SER A 159 -11.05 -40.95 7.49
C SER A 159 -11.82 -39.75 6.94
N VAL A 160 -12.20 -38.82 7.79
CA VAL A 160 -12.94 -37.61 7.43
C VAL A 160 -12.04 -36.38 7.77
N THR A 161 -11.93 -35.49 6.81
CA THR A 161 -11.16 -34.25 7.00
C THR A 161 -12.05 -33.05 6.67
N GLY A 162 -12.23 -32.17 7.63
CA GLY A 162 -12.87 -30.86 7.47
C GLY A 162 -11.82 -29.76 7.51
N ARG A 163 -11.95 -28.75 6.63
CA ARG A 163 -11.11 -27.54 6.65
C ARG A 163 -11.98 -26.33 6.45
N ILE A 164 -11.74 -25.30 7.23
CA ILE A 164 -12.37 -24.00 7.16
C ILE A 164 -11.26 -22.96 7.12
N ASN A 165 -11.28 -22.09 6.12
CA ASN A 165 -10.41 -20.92 6.05
C ASN A 165 -11.30 -19.69 5.92
N PHE A 166 -11.04 -18.71 6.74
CA PHE A 166 -11.71 -17.43 6.69
C PHE A 166 -10.65 -16.33 6.61
N ASP A 167 -10.78 -15.48 5.61
CA ASP A 167 -9.91 -14.35 5.37
C ASP A 167 -10.74 -13.07 5.34
N TYR A 168 -10.36 -12.09 6.14
CA TYR A 168 -10.91 -10.75 6.10
C TYR A 168 -9.79 -9.77 5.82
N LEU A 169 -9.93 -9.00 4.74
CA LEU A 169 -8.99 -7.96 4.34
C LEU A 169 -9.72 -6.62 4.27
N LYS A 170 -9.24 -5.67 5.05
CA LYS A 170 -9.66 -4.26 4.98
C LYS A 170 -8.50 -3.46 4.41
N VAL A 171 -8.73 -2.86 3.24
CA VAL A 171 -7.79 -1.89 2.63
C VAL A 171 -8.37 -0.51 2.82
N TYR A 172 -7.56 0.43 3.27
CA TYR A 172 -7.98 1.81 3.49
C TYR A 172 -6.98 2.78 2.85
N GLY A 173 -7.46 3.98 2.61
CA GLY A 173 -6.72 5.00 1.91
C GLY A 173 -6.81 4.85 0.40
N ALA A 174 -6.37 5.88 -0.25
CA ALA A 174 -6.40 5.90 -1.69
C ALA A 174 -5.09 5.34 -2.22
N GLY A 175 -5.19 4.36 -3.09
CA GLY A 175 -4.05 3.90 -3.88
C GLY A 175 -3.38 5.05 -4.64
N VAL A 176 -2.16 4.83 -5.08
CA VAL A 176 -1.40 5.78 -5.90
C VAL A 176 -2.10 6.03 -7.24
N ALA A 177 -2.80 5.04 -7.75
CA ALA A 177 -3.69 5.17 -8.90
C ALA A 177 -5.00 5.81 -8.47
N GLY A 178 -5.43 6.86 -9.15
CA GLY A 178 -6.74 7.46 -8.94
C GLY A 178 -7.86 6.44 -9.12
N ASN A 179 -9.00 6.70 -8.50
CA ASN A 179 -10.22 5.93 -8.64
C ASN A 179 -10.77 6.01 -10.09
N GLY A 180 -10.07 5.40 -11.01
CA GLY A 180 -10.64 5.07 -12.31
C GLY A 180 -11.44 3.79 -12.15
N THR A 181 -12.73 3.89 -11.88
CA THR A 181 -13.70 2.82 -12.07
C THR A 181 -13.89 2.56 -13.57
N ASN A 182 -12.84 2.28 -14.28
CA ASN A 182 -12.95 1.78 -15.64
C ASN A 182 -12.26 0.43 -15.71
N GLU A 183 -13.07 -0.58 -15.49
CA GLU A 183 -12.79 -1.94 -15.95
C GLU A 183 -12.39 -1.87 -17.42
N GLY A 184 -11.10 -1.99 -17.72
CA GLY A 184 -10.60 -2.26 -19.06
C GLY A 184 -9.86 -1.17 -19.83
N GLY A 185 -9.41 -0.09 -19.23
CA GLY A 185 -8.66 0.96 -19.95
C GLY A 185 -7.28 1.28 -19.37
N SER A 186 -6.25 1.06 -20.14
CA SER A 186 -4.84 1.37 -19.86
C SER A 186 -4.48 2.86 -19.82
N ASN A 187 -5.44 3.74 -19.62
CA ASN A 187 -5.22 5.18 -19.47
C ASN A 187 -5.67 5.62 -18.08
N VAL A 188 -4.81 5.38 -17.08
CA VAL A 188 -4.90 6.14 -15.84
C VAL A 188 -4.58 7.58 -16.21
N ASP A 189 -5.62 8.39 -16.32
CA ASP A 189 -5.48 9.81 -16.61
C ASP A 189 -4.54 10.39 -15.54
N ALA A 190 -3.38 10.90 -15.97
CA ALA A 190 -2.34 11.39 -15.06
C ALA A 190 -2.89 12.46 -14.10
N LYS A 191 -3.97 13.16 -14.50
CA LYS A 191 -4.71 14.13 -13.68
C LYS A 191 -5.28 13.54 -12.39
N PHE A 192 -5.61 12.25 -12.37
CA PHE A 192 -6.18 11.58 -11.20
C PHE A 192 -5.15 10.80 -10.39
N ASN A 193 -3.90 10.72 -10.85
CA ASN A 193 -2.83 10.09 -10.09
C ASN A 193 -2.47 10.99 -8.91
N LYS A 194 -2.74 10.53 -7.69
CA LYS A 194 -2.46 11.29 -6.46
C LYS A 194 -1.00 11.66 -6.30
N MET A 195 -0.09 10.82 -6.77
CA MET A 195 1.33 11.12 -6.73
C MET A 195 1.65 12.33 -7.61
N VAL A 196 1.10 12.37 -8.82
CA VAL A 196 1.26 13.53 -9.72
C VAL A 196 0.65 14.78 -9.10
N GLN A 197 -0.53 14.68 -8.51
CA GLN A 197 -1.16 15.81 -7.84
C GLN A 197 -0.33 16.34 -6.66
N ILE A 198 0.25 15.46 -5.87
CA ILE A 198 1.12 15.83 -4.74
C ILE A 198 2.36 16.56 -5.25
N LEU A 199 3.01 16.04 -6.31
CA LEU A 199 4.22 16.64 -6.89
C LEU A 199 3.95 17.98 -7.58
N GLN A 200 2.75 18.14 -8.16
CA GLN A 200 2.35 19.37 -8.85
C GLN A 200 1.72 20.41 -7.92
N TYR A 201 1.47 20.05 -6.66
CA TYR A 201 0.82 20.97 -5.73
C TYR A 201 1.78 22.10 -5.32
N ARG A 202 1.27 23.31 -5.27
CA ARG A 202 2.08 24.53 -5.05
C ARG A 202 2.77 24.52 -3.71
N PRO A 203 4.09 24.63 -3.64
CA PRO A 203 4.83 24.77 -2.38
C PRO A 203 4.62 26.13 -1.69
N THR A 204 4.01 27.11 -2.42
CA THR A 204 3.80 28.49 -1.99
C THR A 204 2.58 28.68 -1.09
N ILE A 205 1.75 27.65 -0.85
CA ILE A 205 0.55 27.79 -0.03
C ILE A 205 0.92 28.21 1.38
N GLY A 206 0.28 29.31 1.86
CA GLY A 206 0.57 29.92 3.16
C GLY A 206 1.71 30.93 3.18
N ILE A 207 2.45 31.08 2.08
CA ILE A 207 3.38 32.17 1.87
C ILE A 207 2.56 33.35 1.32
N ARG A 208 2.27 34.31 2.19
CA ARG A 208 1.71 35.60 1.76
C ARG A 208 2.88 36.49 1.42
N GLY A 209 2.85 37.08 0.22
CA GLY A 209 3.71 38.19 -0.16
C GLY A 209 3.39 39.43 0.63
#